data_a2cfeaa14c904f2c939b4e7f61950c07
#
_entry.id   a2cfeaa14c904f2c939b4e7f61950c07
#
_cell.length_a   1.000
_cell.length_b   1.000
_cell.length_c   1.000
_cell.angle_alpha   90.00
_cell.angle_beta   90.00
_cell.angle_gamma   90.00
#
_symmetry.space_group_name_H-M   'P 1'
#
loop_
_entity.id
_entity.type
_entity.pdbx_description
1 polymer ?
#
loop_
_entity_poly.entity_id
_entity_poly.type
_entity_poly.pdbx_seq_one_letter_code
_entity_poly.pdbx_strand_id
1 'polypeptide(L)'
;MPESYVPNQDPGRRILRPMSERQFIVYDLEATCWRSRKPRKVEIIEIGAVKMNERLEVVDDFCQFVRPKLHPEISPFCTKLTSIVQDDIEDAPLFDEAIEMFEDWVGFDQTRSMLMSWGEFDRRQFMNDARLHNMDLPWLKYWACLQRHYSRWKGSKNQIGLKNAMEMEGLSFDGTQHRAIEDARNMGRLFAKVAKPLSIV
;
A
#
# COMPACT_ATOMS: atom_id res chain seq x y z
N MET A 1 27.22 -40.72 -40.94
CA MET A 1 25.84 -40.33 -40.74
C MET A 1 25.65 -40.06 -39.27
N PRO A 2 25.47 -38.82 -38.78
CA PRO A 2 25.20 -38.57 -37.39
C PRO A 2 23.70 -38.69 -37.12
N GLU A 3 23.39 -39.44 -36.06
CA GLU A 3 22.01 -39.66 -35.56
C GLU A 3 21.36 -38.38 -35.12
N SER A 4 20.13 -38.16 -35.59
CA SER A 4 19.29 -37.03 -35.27
C SER A 4 18.75 -37.15 -33.84
N TYR A 5 19.10 -36.13 -33.00
CA TYR A 5 18.51 -35.96 -31.69
C TYR A 5 17.04 -35.55 -31.81
N VAL A 6 16.16 -36.37 -31.29
CA VAL A 6 14.73 -36.07 -31.14
C VAL A 6 14.50 -35.65 -29.68
N PRO A 7 14.07 -34.43 -29.40
CA PRO A 7 13.73 -34.05 -28.03
C PRO A 7 12.44 -34.78 -27.60
N ASN A 8 12.52 -35.52 -26.52
CA ASN A 8 11.41 -36.20 -25.87
C ASN A 8 10.43 -35.15 -25.32
N GLN A 9 9.32 -34.95 -26.04
CA GLN A 9 8.19 -34.14 -25.57
C GLN A 9 7.33 -35.03 -24.67
N ASP A 10 7.56 -34.99 -23.34
CA ASP A 10 6.64 -35.56 -22.35
C ASP A 10 5.53 -34.52 -22.06
N PRO A 11 4.27 -34.71 -22.55
CA PRO A 11 3.16 -33.78 -22.37
C PRO A 11 2.54 -33.83 -20.97
N GLY A 12 3.12 -34.59 -20.04
CA GLY A 12 2.54 -34.85 -18.70
C GLY A 12 3.24 -34.15 -17.54
N ARG A 13 4.37 -33.48 -17.73
CA ARG A 13 5.07 -32.80 -16.65
C ARG A 13 4.38 -31.46 -16.38
N ARG A 14 3.29 -31.47 -15.58
CA ARG A 14 2.83 -30.28 -14.87
C ARG A 14 4.04 -29.77 -14.08
N ILE A 15 4.67 -28.71 -14.58
CA ILE A 15 5.57 -27.89 -13.78
C ILE A 15 4.70 -27.40 -12.63
N LEU A 16 4.83 -28.03 -11.46
CA LEU A 16 4.30 -27.49 -10.22
C LEU A 16 4.99 -26.14 -10.06
N ARG A 17 4.29 -25.06 -10.46
CA ARG A 17 4.72 -23.71 -10.08
C ARG A 17 4.90 -23.77 -8.57
N PRO A 18 6.05 -23.34 -8.01
CA PRO A 18 6.20 -23.28 -6.58
C PRO A 18 4.98 -22.54 -6.03
N MET A 19 4.37 -23.06 -4.95
CA MET A 19 3.26 -22.37 -4.28
C MET A 19 3.73 -20.95 -4.07
N SER A 20 3.00 -19.98 -4.66
CA SER A 20 3.36 -18.59 -4.57
C SER A 20 3.53 -18.22 -3.12
N GLU A 21 4.73 -17.77 -2.76
CA GLU A 21 5.05 -17.33 -1.41
C GLU A 21 4.04 -16.26 -0.98
N ARG A 22 3.60 -16.35 0.26
CA ARG A 22 2.70 -15.34 0.84
C ARG A 22 3.50 -14.06 1.04
N GLN A 23 2.92 -12.94 0.65
CA GLN A 23 3.50 -11.62 0.89
C GLN A 23 2.49 -10.68 1.55
N PHE A 24 3.02 -9.69 2.26
CA PHE A 24 2.22 -8.64 2.87
C PHE A 24 2.60 -7.31 2.22
N ILE A 25 1.59 -6.56 1.80
CA ILE A 25 1.74 -5.22 1.24
C ILE A 25 1.17 -4.24 2.26
N VAL A 26 2.04 -3.52 2.92
CA VAL A 26 1.68 -2.47 3.88
C VAL A 26 1.75 -1.14 3.17
N TYR A 27 0.64 -0.42 3.06
CA TYR A 27 0.55 0.79 2.26
C TYR A 27 -0.13 1.94 3.02
N ASP A 28 0.20 3.13 2.61
CA ASP A 28 -0.39 4.39 3.04
C ASP A 28 -0.60 5.31 1.84
N LEU A 29 -1.51 6.27 1.95
CA LEU A 29 -1.85 7.20 0.89
C LEU A 29 -1.85 8.63 1.41
N GLU A 30 -1.25 9.55 0.64
CA GLU A 30 -1.52 10.96 0.80
C GLU A 30 -2.55 11.41 -0.24
N ALA A 31 -3.35 12.38 0.16
CA ALA A 31 -4.43 12.85 -0.69
C ALA A 31 -4.63 14.37 -0.60
N THR A 32 -5.21 14.95 -1.64
CA THR A 32 -5.52 16.39 -1.69
C THR A 32 -6.33 16.79 -0.47
N CYS A 33 -5.92 17.86 0.21
CA CYS A 33 -6.61 18.31 1.41
C CYS A 33 -6.61 19.83 1.54
N TRP A 34 -7.56 20.37 2.31
CA TRP A 34 -7.76 21.80 2.48
C TRP A 34 -8.08 22.14 3.92
N ARG A 35 -7.69 23.31 4.36
CA ARG A 35 -8.09 23.86 5.67
C ARG A 35 -9.61 24.09 5.78
N SER A 36 -10.25 24.37 4.66
CA SER A 36 -11.71 24.60 4.59
C SER A 36 -12.47 23.29 4.74
N ARG A 37 -13.53 23.28 5.57
CA ARG A 37 -14.44 22.13 5.73
C ARG A 37 -15.51 22.01 4.63
N LYS A 38 -15.41 22.80 3.56
CA LYS A 38 -16.33 22.64 2.42
C LYS A 38 -16.16 21.24 1.83
N PRO A 39 -17.26 20.53 1.55
CA PRO A 39 -17.16 19.20 0.96
C PRO A 39 -16.48 19.28 -0.43
N ARG A 40 -15.43 18.51 -0.63
CA ARG A 40 -14.71 18.37 -1.89
C ARG A 40 -14.39 16.90 -2.09
N LYS A 41 -14.29 16.48 -3.34
CA LYS A 41 -13.73 15.17 -3.65
C LYS A 41 -12.23 15.23 -3.41
N VAL A 42 -11.75 14.30 -2.60
CA VAL A 42 -10.34 14.12 -2.29
C VAL A 42 -9.77 13.13 -3.30
N GLU A 43 -8.56 13.37 -3.77
CA GLU A 43 -7.85 12.54 -4.75
C GLU A 43 -6.47 12.17 -4.22
N ILE A 44 -6.01 10.97 -4.53
CA ILE A 44 -4.68 10.48 -4.14
C ILE A 44 -3.61 11.32 -4.84
N ILE A 45 -2.56 11.67 -4.10
CA ILE A 45 -1.38 12.40 -4.61
C ILE A 45 -0.06 11.68 -4.32
N GLU A 46 -0.03 10.66 -3.43
CA GLU A 46 1.11 9.78 -3.22
C GLU A 46 0.60 8.39 -2.81
N ILE A 47 1.19 7.35 -3.39
CA ILE A 47 1.03 5.95 -2.98
C ILE A 47 2.37 5.50 -2.42
N GLY A 48 2.42 5.17 -1.14
CA GLY A 48 3.59 4.60 -0.49
C GLY A 48 3.31 3.18 -0.01
N ALA A 49 4.19 2.23 -0.30
CA ALA A 49 4.01 0.86 0.16
C ALA A 49 5.33 0.15 0.43
N VAL A 50 5.30 -0.83 1.32
CA VAL A 50 6.39 -1.78 1.52
C VAL A 50 5.88 -3.20 1.29
N LYS A 51 6.72 -4.01 0.63
CA LYS A 51 6.50 -5.43 0.40
C LYS A 51 7.26 -6.22 1.45
N MET A 52 6.58 -7.12 2.14
CA MET A 52 7.17 -7.96 3.17
C MET A 52 6.96 -9.43 2.82
N ASN A 53 7.99 -10.24 3.07
CA ASN A 53 7.94 -11.70 2.89
C ASN A 53 7.23 -12.40 4.07
N GLU A 54 7.15 -13.74 4.03
CA GLU A 54 6.53 -14.55 5.10
C GLU A 54 7.26 -14.45 6.45
N ARG A 55 8.53 -14.04 6.45
CA ARG A 55 9.32 -13.79 7.67
C ARG A 55 9.10 -12.40 8.24
N LEU A 56 8.24 -11.59 7.59
CA LEU A 56 7.97 -10.19 7.94
C LEU A 56 9.19 -9.27 7.75
N GLU A 57 10.07 -9.62 6.84
CA GLU A 57 11.18 -8.79 6.41
C GLU A 57 10.74 -7.93 5.23
N VAL A 58 11.06 -6.64 5.25
CA VAL A 58 10.83 -5.77 4.10
C VAL A 58 11.81 -6.18 2.99
N VAL A 59 11.28 -6.52 1.83
CA VAL A 59 12.05 -6.98 0.67
C VAL A 59 12.05 -5.98 -0.48
N ASP A 60 11.08 -5.06 -0.50
CA ASP A 60 10.96 -4.03 -1.54
C ASP A 60 10.09 -2.88 -1.04
N ASP A 61 10.19 -1.72 -1.69
CA ASP A 61 9.29 -0.59 -1.44
C ASP A 61 8.82 0.08 -2.75
N PHE A 62 7.69 0.77 -2.67
CA PHE A 62 7.06 1.49 -3.77
C PHE A 62 6.68 2.89 -3.30
N CYS A 63 7.04 3.89 -4.09
CA CYS A 63 6.65 5.28 -3.85
C CYS A 63 6.33 5.93 -5.20
N GLN A 64 5.07 6.33 -5.38
CA GLN A 64 4.64 6.96 -6.62
C GLN A 64 3.76 8.17 -6.32
N PHE A 65 4.17 9.34 -6.80
CA PHE A 65 3.29 10.50 -6.85
C PHE A 65 2.20 10.31 -7.89
N VAL A 66 1.04 10.91 -7.64
CA VAL A 66 -0.13 10.83 -8.52
C VAL A 66 -0.64 12.23 -8.79
N ARG A 67 -0.86 12.55 -10.05
CA ARG A 67 -1.45 13.82 -10.45
C ARG A 67 -2.97 13.75 -10.28
N PRO A 68 -3.55 14.60 -9.41
CA PRO A 68 -5.00 14.62 -9.23
C PRO A 68 -5.72 15.21 -10.47
N LYS A 69 -6.85 14.62 -10.81
CA LYS A 69 -7.64 14.97 -12.01
C LYS A 69 -8.56 16.16 -11.81
N LEU A 70 -9.23 16.22 -10.65
CA LEU A 70 -10.24 17.26 -10.35
C LEU A 70 -9.61 18.50 -9.73
N HIS A 71 -8.55 18.32 -8.95
CA HIS A 71 -7.87 19.38 -8.22
C HIS A 71 -6.37 19.32 -8.49
N PRO A 72 -5.91 19.68 -9.72
CA PRO A 72 -4.50 19.56 -10.12
C PRO A 72 -3.57 20.48 -9.32
N GLU A 73 -4.10 21.56 -8.73
CA GLU A 73 -3.34 22.47 -7.89
C GLU A 73 -3.40 22.03 -6.42
N ILE A 74 -2.23 21.79 -5.84
CA ILE A 74 -2.11 21.43 -4.43
C ILE A 74 -2.32 22.65 -3.53
N SER A 75 -3.11 22.49 -2.48
CA SER A 75 -3.34 23.62 -1.56
C SER A 75 -2.12 23.85 -0.65
N PRO A 76 -1.85 25.10 -0.23
CA PRO A 76 -0.79 25.39 0.74
C PRO A 76 -0.95 24.64 2.07
N PHE A 77 -2.20 24.28 2.43
CA PHE A 77 -2.48 23.46 3.60
C PHE A 77 -2.00 22.03 3.38
N CYS A 78 -2.26 21.45 2.20
CA CYS A 78 -1.83 20.10 1.84
C CYS A 78 -0.31 20.02 1.81
N THR A 79 0.38 20.93 1.13
CA THR A 79 1.84 21.01 1.12
C THR A 79 2.42 21.11 2.55
N LYS A 80 1.82 21.94 3.40
CA LYS A 80 2.28 22.06 4.79
C LYS A 80 2.12 20.76 5.58
N LEU A 81 1.07 19.99 5.30
CA LEU A 81 0.78 18.75 6.01
C LEU A 81 1.66 17.59 5.51
N THR A 82 1.75 17.41 4.19
CA THR A 82 2.38 16.25 3.55
C THR A 82 3.82 16.50 3.12
N SER A 83 4.25 17.76 3.08
CA SER A 83 5.51 18.22 2.47
C SER A 83 5.59 17.98 0.95
N ILE A 84 4.52 17.53 0.30
CA ILE A 84 4.44 17.37 -1.15
C ILE A 84 4.22 18.74 -1.77
N VAL A 85 5.00 19.08 -2.79
CA VAL A 85 4.90 20.34 -3.52
C VAL A 85 4.31 20.13 -4.91
N GLN A 86 3.93 21.22 -5.58
CA GLN A 86 3.31 21.15 -6.91
C GLN A 86 4.22 20.44 -7.93
N ASP A 87 5.53 20.73 -7.90
CA ASP A 87 6.52 20.14 -8.81
C ASP A 87 6.61 18.60 -8.68
N ASP A 88 6.27 18.03 -7.51
CA ASP A 88 6.26 16.57 -7.30
C ASP A 88 5.13 15.89 -8.07
N ILE A 89 4.02 16.59 -8.29
CA ILE A 89 2.78 15.99 -8.81
C ILE A 89 2.38 16.47 -10.22
N GLU A 90 2.94 17.57 -10.72
CA GLU A 90 2.45 18.16 -11.98
C GLU A 90 2.73 17.27 -13.20
N ASP A 91 3.88 16.58 -13.21
CA ASP A 91 4.28 15.64 -14.26
C ASP A 91 4.09 14.17 -13.84
N ALA A 92 3.51 13.92 -12.67
CA ALA A 92 3.22 12.57 -12.20
C ALA A 92 2.11 11.90 -13.06
N PRO A 93 2.09 10.56 -13.15
CA PRO A 93 1.04 9.84 -13.83
C PRO A 93 -0.33 10.12 -13.19
N LEU A 94 -1.39 9.96 -13.96
CA LEU A 94 -2.75 9.94 -13.42
C LEU A 94 -2.97 8.65 -12.62
N PHE A 95 -4.07 8.59 -11.88
CA PHE A 95 -4.37 7.48 -10.97
C PHE A 95 -4.39 6.11 -11.67
N ASP A 96 -4.94 6.02 -12.87
CA ASP A 96 -5.00 4.79 -13.66
C ASP A 96 -3.61 4.24 -13.99
N GLU A 97 -2.71 5.07 -14.49
CA GLU A 97 -1.33 4.69 -14.78
C GLU A 97 -0.57 4.34 -13.49
N ALA A 98 -0.76 5.12 -12.42
CA ALA A 98 -0.10 4.86 -11.13
C ALA A 98 -0.56 3.53 -10.50
N ILE A 99 -1.84 3.14 -10.69
CA ILE A 99 -2.37 1.86 -10.23
C ILE A 99 -1.80 0.71 -11.05
N GLU A 100 -1.67 0.84 -12.37
CA GLU A 100 -1.01 -0.18 -13.20
C GLU A 100 0.44 -0.43 -12.72
N MET A 101 1.20 0.63 -12.44
CA MET A 101 2.55 0.52 -11.88
C MET A 101 2.54 -0.17 -10.50
N PHE A 102 1.57 0.14 -9.65
CA PHE A 102 1.43 -0.49 -8.34
C PHE A 102 1.06 -1.97 -8.45
N GLU A 103 0.12 -2.33 -9.33
CA GLU A 103 -0.29 -3.71 -9.58
C GLU A 103 0.85 -4.57 -10.13
N ASP A 104 1.63 -4.02 -11.06
CA ASP A 104 2.83 -4.67 -11.60
C ASP A 104 3.89 -4.90 -10.50
N TRP A 105 4.13 -3.88 -9.67
CA TRP A 105 5.06 -3.99 -8.56
C TRP A 105 4.61 -5.03 -7.53
N VAL A 106 3.31 -5.09 -7.18
CA VAL A 106 2.78 -6.09 -6.25
C VAL A 106 2.88 -7.49 -6.83
N GLY A 107 2.58 -7.66 -8.13
CA GLY A 107 2.56 -8.96 -8.80
C GLY A 107 1.41 -9.85 -8.32
N PHE A 108 0.19 -9.35 -8.30
CA PHE A 108 -1.00 -10.04 -7.79
C PHE A 108 -1.25 -11.41 -8.42
N ASP A 109 -0.89 -11.59 -9.68
CA ASP A 109 -1.07 -12.86 -10.42
C ASP A 109 -0.06 -13.95 -10.00
N GLN A 110 1.02 -13.56 -9.34
CA GLN A 110 2.14 -14.43 -9.02
C GLN A 110 2.22 -14.78 -7.53
N THR A 111 1.55 -14.03 -6.66
CA THR A 111 1.70 -14.13 -5.22
C THR A 111 0.37 -14.09 -4.47
N ARG A 112 0.35 -14.66 -3.27
CA ARG A 112 -0.75 -14.50 -2.31
C ARG A 112 -0.54 -13.25 -1.50
N SER A 113 -0.97 -12.11 -2.02
CA SER A 113 -0.79 -10.82 -1.37
C SER A 113 -1.92 -10.50 -0.41
N MET A 114 -1.57 -10.10 0.82
CA MET A 114 -2.47 -9.48 1.77
C MET A 114 -2.11 -8.00 1.89
N LEU A 115 -3.06 -7.13 1.56
CA LEU A 115 -2.89 -5.69 1.68
C LEU A 115 -3.28 -5.22 3.08
N MET A 116 -2.56 -4.23 3.59
CA MET A 116 -2.83 -3.66 4.90
C MET A 116 -2.56 -2.16 4.89
N SER A 117 -3.46 -1.40 5.52
CA SER A 117 -3.24 0.01 5.87
C SER A 117 -3.52 0.23 7.35
N TRP A 118 -3.09 1.40 7.87
CA TRP A 118 -3.35 1.67 9.27
C TRP A 118 -4.83 1.82 9.53
N GLY A 119 -5.51 2.72 8.81
CA GLY A 119 -6.94 2.98 8.93
C GLY A 119 -7.75 2.48 7.74
N GLU A 120 -9.05 2.83 7.74
CA GLU A 120 -9.96 2.53 6.62
C GLU A 120 -9.95 3.62 5.54
N PHE A 121 -9.29 4.74 5.81
CA PHE A 121 -9.26 5.88 4.89
C PHE A 121 -8.65 5.45 3.56
N ASP A 122 -7.48 4.84 3.59
CA ASP A 122 -6.70 4.46 2.41
C ASP A 122 -7.47 3.53 1.49
N ARG A 123 -8.08 2.47 2.05
CA ARG A 123 -8.93 1.56 1.28
C ARG A 123 -10.10 2.29 0.63
N ARG A 124 -10.78 3.16 1.38
CA ARG A 124 -11.92 3.94 0.84
C ARG A 124 -11.45 4.91 -0.23
N GLN A 125 -10.27 5.51 -0.07
CA GLN A 125 -9.74 6.46 -1.03
C GLN A 125 -9.36 5.76 -2.34
N PHE A 126 -8.72 4.60 -2.30
CA PHE A 126 -8.53 3.77 -3.50
C PHE A 126 -9.85 3.49 -4.23
N MET A 127 -10.89 3.09 -3.49
CA MET A 127 -12.22 2.85 -4.09
C MET A 127 -12.85 4.10 -4.70
N ASN A 128 -12.62 5.27 -4.10
CA ASN A 128 -13.18 6.54 -4.60
C ASN A 128 -12.49 6.97 -5.90
N ASP A 129 -11.16 6.88 -5.94
CA ASP A 129 -10.40 7.25 -7.13
C ASP A 129 -10.58 6.23 -8.26
N ALA A 130 -10.67 4.94 -7.95
CA ALA A 130 -11.03 3.94 -8.93
C ALA A 130 -12.38 4.24 -9.61
N ARG A 131 -13.41 4.63 -8.84
CA ARG A 131 -14.69 5.06 -9.42
C ARG A 131 -14.57 6.31 -10.26
N LEU A 132 -13.73 7.27 -9.87
CA LEU A 132 -13.48 8.50 -10.61
C LEU A 132 -12.84 8.21 -11.98
N HIS A 133 -12.00 7.18 -12.04
CA HIS A 133 -11.28 6.74 -13.23
C HIS A 133 -11.94 5.55 -13.96
N ASN A 134 -13.16 5.14 -13.54
CA ASN A 134 -13.91 4.00 -14.10
C ASN A 134 -13.11 2.69 -14.07
N MET A 135 -12.38 2.45 -12.98
CA MET A 135 -11.58 1.26 -12.74
C MET A 135 -12.20 0.38 -11.65
N ASP A 136 -11.88 -0.91 -11.69
CA ASP A 136 -12.14 -1.86 -10.62
C ASP A 136 -10.82 -2.31 -10.00
N LEU A 137 -10.78 -2.37 -8.66
CA LEU A 137 -9.62 -2.85 -7.90
C LEU A 137 -10.00 -4.12 -7.12
N PRO A 138 -10.08 -5.29 -7.79
CA PRO A 138 -10.60 -6.52 -7.18
C PRO A 138 -9.74 -7.04 -6.03
N TRP A 139 -8.47 -6.66 -6.00
CA TRP A 139 -7.53 -7.04 -4.94
C TRP A 139 -7.80 -6.34 -3.60
N LEU A 140 -8.55 -5.23 -3.56
CA LEU A 140 -8.96 -4.58 -2.31
C LEU A 140 -9.86 -5.46 -1.43
N LYS A 141 -10.37 -6.58 -1.93
CA LYS A 141 -11.07 -7.58 -1.10
C LYS A 141 -10.15 -8.30 -0.12
N TYR A 142 -8.86 -8.38 -0.41
CA TYR A 142 -7.84 -9.01 0.43
C TYR A 142 -7.10 -7.99 1.31
N TRP A 143 -7.84 -7.11 1.95
CA TRP A 143 -7.33 -6.04 2.78
C TRP A 143 -7.66 -6.21 4.25
N ALA A 144 -6.74 -5.82 5.13
CA ALA A 144 -6.93 -5.78 6.58
C ALA A 144 -6.60 -4.38 7.15
N CYS A 145 -7.38 -3.95 8.13
CA CYS A 145 -7.16 -2.71 8.89
C CYS A 145 -6.27 -3.00 10.10
N LEU A 146 -4.99 -2.65 10.05
CA LEU A 146 -4.05 -2.88 11.14
C LEU A 146 -4.45 -2.15 12.43
N GLN A 147 -4.93 -0.92 12.33
CA GLN A 147 -5.39 -0.13 13.47
C GLN A 147 -6.49 -0.83 14.26
N ARG A 148 -7.46 -1.43 13.55
CA ARG A 148 -8.56 -2.16 14.19
C ARG A 148 -8.06 -3.40 14.93
N HIS A 149 -7.18 -4.18 14.29
CA HIS A 149 -6.58 -5.35 14.92
C HIS A 149 -5.73 -4.97 16.12
N TYR A 150 -4.88 -3.97 15.97
CA TYR A 150 -4.03 -3.46 17.02
C TYR A 150 -4.81 -2.92 18.22
N SER A 151 -5.78 -2.03 17.99
CA SER A 151 -6.59 -1.43 19.05
C SER A 151 -7.37 -2.48 19.83
N ARG A 152 -7.91 -3.50 19.14
CA ARG A 152 -8.60 -4.64 19.77
C ARG A 152 -7.64 -5.46 20.64
N TRP A 153 -6.46 -5.78 20.12
CA TRP A 153 -5.45 -6.52 20.88
C TRP A 153 -5.02 -5.77 22.16
N LYS A 154 -4.88 -4.45 22.08
CA LYS A 154 -4.58 -3.60 23.26
C LYS A 154 -5.79 -3.39 24.18
N GLY A 155 -6.95 -3.95 23.90
CA GLY A 155 -8.17 -3.74 24.70
C GLY A 155 -8.70 -2.30 24.67
N SER A 156 -8.26 -1.51 23.68
CA SER A 156 -8.70 -0.11 23.56
C SER A 156 -10.09 -0.01 22.94
N LYS A 157 -10.96 0.82 23.54
CA LYS A 157 -12.27 1.17 22.98
C LYS A 157 -12.15 2.16 21.81
N ASN A 158 -11.09 2.93 21.76
CA ASN A 158 -10.80 3.91 20.71
C ASN A 158 -9.75 3.39 19.75
N GLN A 159 -9.76 3.90 18.53
CA GLN A 159 -8.72 3.64 17.56
C GLN A 159 -7.42 4.33 17.99
N ILE A 160 -6.32 3.57 18.01
CA ILE A 160 -4.99 4.08 18.38
C ILE A 160 -4.31 4.56 17.09
N GLY A 161 -3.79 5.79 17.07
CA GLY A 161 -3.02 6.32 15.93
C GLY A 161 -1.69 5.61 15.75
N LEU A 162 -1.13 5.59 14.53
CA LEU A 162 0.11 4.89 14.20
C LEU A 162 1.27 5.28 15.11
N LYS A 163 1.52 6.57 15.27
CA LYS A 163 2.59 7.08 16.13
C LYS A 163 2.47 6.60 17.56
N ASN A 164 1.28 6.70 18.15
CA ASN A 164 1.04 6.24 19.52
C ASN A 164 1.22 4.71 19.62
N ALA A 165 0.80 3.96 18.61
CA ALA A 165 1.00 2.52 18.57
C ALA A 165 2.49 2.15 18.52
N MET A 166 3.28 2.86 17.73
CA MET A 166 4.74 2.69 17.69
C MET A 166 5.40 3.00 19.03
N GLU A 167 5.03 4.12 19.65
CA GLU A 167 5.53 4.50 20.97
C GLU A 167 5.19 3.45 22.04
N MET A 168 3.97 2.91 22.04
CA MET A 168 3.54 1.83 22.94
C MET A 168 4.36 0.56 22.76
N GLU A 169 4.86 0.31 21.55
CA GLU A 169 5.74 -0.83 21.23
C GLU A 169 7.23 -0.48 21.38
N GLY A 170 7.59 0.70 21.85
CA GLY A 170 8.98 1.13 21.99
C GLY A 170 9.69 1.34 20.65
N LEU A 171 8.96 1.75 19.63
CA LEU A 171 9.47 2.11 18.31
C LEU A 171 9.43 3.63 18.14
N SER A 172 10.52 4.21 17.67
CA SER A 172 10.54 5.60 17.18
C SER A 172 9.98 5.66 15.76
N PHE A 173 9.28 6.74 15.44
CA PHE A 173 8.90 7.05 14.07
C PHE A 173 10.12 7.58 13.30
N ASP A 174 10.44 7.00 12.16
CA ASP A 174 11.55 7.42 11.30
C ASP A 174 11.02 8.18 10.09
N GLY A 175 11.69 9.25 9.70
CA GLY A 175 11.31 10.08 8.55
C GLY A 175 10.25 11.13 8.86
N THR A 176 9.61 11.64 7.82
CA THR A 176 8.61 12.71 7.88
C THR A 176 7.21 12.11 7.93
N GLN A 177 6.43 12.44 8.97
CA GLN A 177 5.01 12.08 9.03
C GLN A 177 4.24 12.71 7.88
N HIS A 178 3.18 12.04 7.44
CA HIS A 178 2.38 12.45 6.29
C HIS A 178 3.17 12.46 4.97
N ARG A 179 4.07 11.48 4.84
CA ARG A 179 4.63 11.02 3.59
C ARG A 179 4.28 9.53 3.49
N ALA A 180 3.51 9.18 2.46
CA ALA A 180 2.93 7.84 2.35
C ALA A 180 3.98 6.73 2.47
N ILE A 181 5.14 6.89 1.84
CA ILE A 181 6.21 5.89 1.92
C ILE A 181 6.80 5.78 3.33
N GLU A 182 6.97 6.89 4.04
CA GLU A 182 7.51 6.88 5.40
C GLU A 182 6.51 6.27 6.39
N ASP A 183 5.21 6.62 6.26
CA ASP A 183 4.14 6.03 7.06
C ASP A 183 4.03 4.50 6.79
N ALA A 184 4.12 4.06 5.53
CA ALA A 184 4.13 2.64 5.16
C ALA A 184 5.34 1.88 5.74
N ARG A 185 6.56 2.46 5.69
CA ARG A 185 7.78 1.88 6.29
C ARG A 185 7.64 1.72 7.80
N ASN A 186 7.17 2.75 8.48
CA ASN A 186 6.95 2.71 9.93
C ASN A 186 5.86 1.71 10.32
N MET A 187 4.79 1.63 9.55
CA MET A 187 3.73 0.65 9.71
C MET A 187 4.24 -0.79 9.50
N GLY A 188 5.10 -1.00 8.50
CA GLY A 188 5.77 -2.29 8.26
C GLY A 188 6.62 -2.73 9.45
N ARG A 189 7.41 -1.80 10.03
CA ARG A 189 8.21 -2.06 11.26
C ARG A 189 7.33 -2.43 12.45
N LEU A 190 6.22 -1.71 12.63
CA LEU A 190 5.25 -2.02 13.69
C LEU A 190 4.60 -3.39 13.43
N PHE A 191 4.16 -3.66 12.21
CA PHE A 191 3.54 -4.93 11.83
C PHE A 191 4.48 -6.11 12.07
N ALA A 192 5.75 -6.03 11.69
CA ALA A 192 6.74 -7.06 11.96
C ALA A 192 6.83 -7.42 13.45
N LYS A 193 6.69 -6.43 14.33
CA LYS A 193 6.73 -6.62 15.78
C LYS A 193 5.46 -7.25 16.35
N VAL A 194 4.29 -6.90 15.81
CA VAL A 194 2.99 -7.26 16.41
C VAL A 194 2.17 -8.28 15.62
N ALA A 195 2.64 -8.76 14.47
CA ALA A 195 1.89 -9.66 13.59
C ALA A 195 1.41 -10.94 14.28
N LYS A 196 2.29 -11.59 15.06
CA LYS A 196 1.96 -12.81 15.83
C LYS A 196 0.84 -12.56 16.85
N PRO A 197 0.95 -11.57 17.76
CA PRO A 197 -0.13 -11.21 18.68
C PRO A 197 -1.44 -10.86 17.99
N LEU A 198 -1.39 -10.26 16.79
CA LEU A 198 -2.59 -9.88 16.04
C LEU A 198 -3.26 -11.06 15.32
N SER A 199 -2.63 -12.25 15.29
CA SER A 199 -3.12 -13.45 14.57
C SER A 199 -3.42 -13.18 13.09
N ILE A 200 -2.58 -12.36 12.45
CA ILE A 200 -2.70 -12.01 11.02
C ILE A 200 -1.83 -12.94 10.16
N VAL A 201 -0.83 -13.56 10.75
CA VAL A 201 0.13 -14.47 10.13
C VAL A 201 -0.07 -15.90 10.59
#